data_45e07551ac9a98adc89f139b75ab220a
#
_entry.id   45e07551ac9a98adc89f139b75ab220a
#
_cell.length_a   1.000
_cell.length_b   1.000
_cell.length_c   1.000
_cell.angle_alpha   90.00
_cell.angle_beta   90.00
_cell.angle_gamma   90.00
#
_symmetry.space_group_name_H-M   'P 1'
#
loop_
_entity.id
_entity.type
_entity.pdbx_description
1 polymer ?
#
loop_
_entity_poly.entity_id
_entity_poly.type
_entity_poly.pdbx_seq_one_letter_code
_entity_poly.pdbx_strand_id
1 'polypeptide(L)'
;RMKKRDAGSAPALGDRVAYVMVKGAAGAKNYEKSEDPIFVLENNLPIDTRYYLDNQLAKPLGRIFEPILGEKKAGQLLTGEHTRSISVAAPTMGGLMKFAKKTETCMGCKKPLTGKDEKNGAVCENDRDRLGELYQKTLSKVAELEVRFARLWTQCQRCQGSMHNEVICSSRDCPIFYMRMKAKKDVEDSGKELVRFDNDGALW
;
A
#
# COMPACT_ATOMS: atom_id res chain seq x y z
N ARG A 1 1.65 18.14 10.76
CA ARG A 1 1.10 17.70 9.46
C ARG A 1 -0.41 17.55 9.53
N MET A 2 -0.97 16.75 10.45
CA MET A 2 -2.42 16.62 10.63
C MET A 2 -3.10 17.99 10.74
N LYS A 3 -2.64 18.85 11.64
CA LYS A 3 -3.18 20.22 11.81
C LYS A 3 -3.14 21.08 10.54
N LYS A 4 -2.19 20.84 9.63
CA LYS A 4 -2.11 21.56 8.34
C LYS A 4 -3.10 21.06 7.30
N ARG A 5 -3.55 19.82 7.44
CA ARG A 5 -4.55 19.19 6.55
C ARG A 5 -5.97 19.45 7.03
N ASP A 6 -6.17 19.20 8.30
CA ASP A 6 -7.44 19.43 8.99
C ASP A 6 -7.17 19.81 10.45
N ALA A 7 -7.51 21.02 10.81
CA ALA A 7 -7.30 21.54 12.16
C ALA A 7 -8.17 20.81 13.21
N GLY A 8 -9.32 20.29 12.79
CA GLY A 8 -10.25 19.56 13.67
C GLY A 8 -9.80 18.15 14.04
N SER A 9 -8.98 17.53 13.18
CA SER A 9 -8.42 16.18 13.40
C SER A 9 -7.09 16.18 14.18
N ALA A 10 -6.57 17.36 14.52
CA ALA A 10 -5.29 17.46 15.20
C ALA A 10 -5.42 17.00 16.68
N PRO A 11 -4.52 16.09 17.13
CA PRO A 11 -4.53 15.65 18.52
C PRO A 11 -4.17 16.81 19.47
N ALA A 12 -4.73 16.75 20.67
CA ALA A 12 -4.42 17.70 21.72
C ALA A 12 -3.02 17.46 22.30
N LEU A 13 -2.48 18.46 23.00
CA LEU A 13 -1.19 18.34 23.65
C LEU A 13 -1.25 17.24 24.74
N GLY A 14 -0.36 16.26 24.66
CA GLY A 14 -0.33 15.11 25.58
C GLY A 14 -1.01 13.84 25.06
N ASP A 15 -1.73 13.92 23.93
CA ASP A 15 -2.35 12.74 23.33
C ASP A 15 -1.31 11.79 22.73
N ARG A 16 -1.57 10.48 22.87
CA ARG A 16 -0.80 9.45 22.17
C ARG A 16 -1.31 9.34 20.75
N VAL A 17 -0.43 9.63 19.78
CA VAL A 17 -0.76 9.60 18.36
C VAL A 17 -0.09 8.39 17.73
N ALA A 18 -0.88 7.53 17.11
CA ALA A 18 -0.36 6.48 16.24
C ALA A 18 0.32 7.11 15.01
N TYR A 19 1.48 6.60 14.63
CA TYR A 19 2.20 7.06 13.46
C TYR A 19 2.90 5.93 12.72
N VAL A 20 3.15 6.14 11.44
CA VAL A 20 3.90 5.23 10.58
C VAL A 20 5.04 6.00 9.93
N MET A 21 6.23 5.39 9.88
CA MET A 21 7.37 5.95 9.17
C MET A 21 7.23 5.67 7.67
N VAL A 22 7.13 6.72 6.89
CA VAL A 22 7.06 6.65 5.42
C VAL A 22 8.41 6.98 4.79
N LYS A 23 8.64 6.50 3.56
CA LYS A 23 9.81 6.89 2.79
C LYS A 23 9.79 8.40 2.58
N GLY A 24 10.87 9.07 2.94
CA GLY A 24 11.06 10.51 2.76
C GLY A 24 12.23 10.82 1.83
N ALA A 25 12.45 12.10 1.58
CA ALA A 25 13.63 12.58 0.85
C ALA A 25 14.93 12.18 1.58
N ALA A 26 16.02 12.05 0.85
CA ALA A 26 17.33 11.82 1.44
C ALA A 26 17.66 12.95 2.45
N GLY A 27 18.10 12.56 3.65
CA GLY A 27 18.40 13.50 4.74
C GLY A 27 17.19 14.03 5.53
N ALA A 28 15.96 13.62 5.21
CA ALA A 28 14.77 14.01 5.97
C ALA A 28 14.83 13.46 7.41
N LYS A 29 14.51 14.31 8.38
CA LYS A 29 14.49 13.95 9.80
C LYS A 29 13.31 13.01 10.12
N ASN A 30 13.43 12.19 11.16
CA ASN A 30 12.40 11.20 11.53
C ASN A 30 11.01 11.81 11.74
N TYR A 31 10.91 12.99 12.34
CA TYR A 31 9.62 13.66 12.52
C TYR A 31 8.99 14.14 11.19
N GLU A 32 9.81 14.30 10.15
CA GLU A 32 9.33 14.62 8.80
C GLU A 32 8.84 13.40 8.04
N LYS A 33 9.27 12.21 8.46
CA LYS A 33 8.85 10.92 7.88
C LYS A 33 7.65 10.31 8.60
N SER A 34 7.32 10.78 9.82
CA SER A 34 6.16 10.27 10.56
C SER A 34 4.85 10.79 9.97
N GLU A 35 3.91 9.89 9.74
CA GLU A 35 2.62 10.21 9.13
C GLU A 35 1.48 9.43 9.79
N ASP A 36 0.25 9.93 9.67
CA ASP A 36 -0.94 9.25 10.17
C ASP A 36 -1.18 7.93 9.42
N PRO A 37 -1.39 6.80 10.13
CA PRO A 37 -1.57 5.49 9.49
C PRO A 37 -2.74 5.42 8.52
N ILE A 38 -3.85 6.10 8.82
CA ILE A 38 -5.03 6.13 7.95
C ILE A 38 -4.70 6.89 6.67
N PHE A 39 -4.08 8.05 6.79
CA PHE A 39 -3.65 8.82 5.63
C PHE A 39 -2.66 8.05 4.74
N VAL A 40 -1.75 7.27 5.35
CA VAL A 40 -0.81 6.40 4.62
C VAL A 40 -1.55 5.34 3.81
N LEU A 41 -2.59 4.71 4.40
CA LEU A 41 -3.41 3.70 3.72
C LEU A 41 -4.24 4.28 2.58
N GLU A 42 -4.91 5.40 2.82
CA GLU A 42 -5.78 6.05 1.83
C GLU A 42 -5.01 6.54 0.61
N ASN A 43 -3.77 7.01 0.82
CA ASN A 43 -2.92 7.56 -0.24
C ASN A 43 -1.87 6.56 -0.75
N ASN A 44 -1.89 5.30 -0.31
CA ASN A 44 -0.91 4.27 -0.67
C ASN A 44 0.55 4.75 -0.53
N LEU A 45 0.85 5.48 0.56
CA LEU A 45 2.20 5.98 0.78
C LEU A 45 3.15 4.82 1.12
N PRO A 46 4.37 4.81 0.56
CA PRO A 46 5.34 3.77 0.83
C PRO A 46 5.88 3.87 2.25
N ILE A 47 5.76 2.78 3.00
CA ILE A 47 6.33 2.65 4.34
C ILE A 47 7.85 2.52 4.24
N ASP A 48 8.59 3.14 5.17
CA ASP A 48 10.04 2.98 5.32
C ASP A 48 10.34 1.64 6.02
N THR A 49 10.23 0.55 5.27
CA THR A 49 10.46 -0.81 5.77
C THR A 49 11.86 -0.99 6.33
N ARG A 50 12.86 -0.31 5.76
CA ARG A 50 14.24 -0.38 6.25
C ARG A 50 14.36 0.22 7.66
N TYR A 51 13.68 1.34 7.92
CA TYR A 51 13.62 1.91 9.26
C TYR A 51 13.10 0.90 10.29
N TYR A 52 12.02 0.18 9.95
CA TYR A 52 11.43 -0.83 10.85
C TYR A 52 12.34 -2.04 11.02
N LEU A 53 12.96 -2.53 9.95
CA LEU A 53 13.91 -3.64 10.02
C LEU A 53 15.10 -3.28 10.92
N ASP A 54 15.76 -2.17 10.67
CA ASP A 54 16.99 -1.81 11.35
C ASP A 54 16.76 -1.38 12.82
N ASN A 55 15.67 -0.64 13.10
CA ASN A 55 15.46 -0.04 14.42
C ASN A 55 14.49 -0.82 15.30
N GLN A 56 13.48 -1.49 14.74
CA GLN A 56 12.43 -2.13 15.52
C GLN A 56 12.57 -3.66 15.57
N LEU A 57 13.09 -4.28 14.52
CA LEU A 57 13.18 -5.75 14.44
C LEU A 57 14.60 -6.27 14.65
N ALA A 58 15.62 -5.67 14.06
CA ALA A 58 16.98 -6.18 14.11
C ALA A 58 17.52 -6.32 15.54
N LYS A 59 17.32 -5.30 16.37
CA LYS A 59 17.83 -5.30 17.74
C LYS A 59 17.16 -6.33 18.65
N PRO A 60 15.82 -6.44 18.73
CA PRO A 60 15.16 -7.46 19.54
C PRO A 60 15.45 -8.88 19.03
N LEU A 61 15.39 -9.10 17.72
CA LEU A 61 15.66 -10.42 17.14
C LEU A 61 17.13 -10.82 17.30
N GLY A 62 18.06 -9.90 17.13
CA GLY A 62 19.47 -10.13 17.40
C GLY A 62 19.69 -10.67 18.81
N ARG A 63 19.13 -10.02 19.84
CA ARG A 63 19.25 -10.45 21.24
C ARG A 63 18.69 -11.86 21.49
N ILE A 64 17.64 -12.26 20.77
CA ILE A 64 17.01 -13.58 20.93
C ILE A 64 17.84 -14.66 20.22
N PHE A 65 18.34 -14.38 19.03
CA PHE A 65 18.99 -15.37 18.17
C PHE A 65 20.52 -15.45 18.34
N GLU A 66 21.15 -14.40 18.84
CA GLU A 66 22.60 -14.37 19.07
C GLU A 66 23.11 -15.52 19.97
N PRO A 67 22.46 -15.86 21.10
CA PRO A 67 22.85 -16.99 21.94
C PRO A 67 22.73 -18.34 21.24
N ILE A 68 21.84 -18.47 20.24
CA ILE A 68 21.54 -19.73 19.54
C ILE A 68 22.40 -19.89 18.29
N LEU A 69 22.54 -18.83 17.50
CA LEU A 69 23.15 -18.87 16.17
C LEU A 69 24.58 -18.30 16.13
N GLY A 70 24.98 -17.60 17.20
CA GLY A 70 26.20 -16.80 17.24
C GLY A 70 26.03 -15.45 16.53
N GLU A 71 26.82 -14.46 16.93
CA GLU A 71 26.73 -13.05 16.51
C GLU A 71 26.70 -12.87 14.96
N LYS A 72 27.58 -13.56 14.25
CA LYS A 72 27.67 -13.45 12.77
C LYS A 72 26.38 -13.90 12.06
N LYS A 73 25.82 -15.05 12.45
CA LYS A 73 24.60 -15.58 11.82
C LYS A 73 23.37 -14.80 12.24
N ALA A 74 23.29 -14.38 13.51
CA ALA A 74 22.20 -13.54 13.99
C ALA A 74 22.15 -12.18 13.25
N GLY A 75 23.31 -11.55 12.99
CA GLY A 75 23.40 -10.32 12.21
C GLY A 75 23.00 -10.50 10.73
N GLN A 76 23.12 -11.71 10.18
CA GLN A 76 22.74 -12.02 8.79
C GLN A 76 21.24 -12.30 8.61
N LEU A 77 20.49 -12.59 9.67
CA LEU A 77 19.06 -12.94 9.58
C LEU A 77 18.21 -11.90 8.85
N LEU A 78 18.57 -10.64 8.98
CA LEU A 78 17.83 -9.51 8.41
C LEU A 78 18.62 -8.80 7.30
N THR A 79 19.79 -9.34 6.91
CA THR A 79 20.53 -8.84 5.74
C THR A 79 19.99 -9.50 4.48
N GLY A 80 19.47 -8.68 3.56
CA GLY A 80 18.91 -9.13 2.29
C GLY A 80 17.93 -8.11 1.72
N GLU A 81 17.51 -8.31 0.50
CA GLU A 81 16.46 -7.50 -0.12
C GLU A 81 15.06 -7.98 0.36
N HIS A 82 14.67 -7.59 1.56
CA HIS A 82 13.34 -7.87 2.10
C HIS A 82 12.26 -6.91 1.58
N THR A 83 12.64 -5.96 0.72
CA THR A 83 11.74 -4.93 0.23
C THR A 83 11.73 -4.88 -1.29
N ARG A 84 10.56 -5.06 -1.90
CA ARG A 84 10.35 -4.56 -3.27
C ARG A 84 10.58 -3.06 -3.25
N SER A 85 11.55 -2.58 -4.00
CA SER A 85 11.73 -1.16 -4.25
C SER A 85 10.59 -0.66 -5.15
N ILE A 86 9.50 -0.23 -4.53
CA ILE A 86 8.51 0.56 -5.25
C ILE A 86 9.08 1.96 -5.27
N SER A 87 9.51 2.43 -6.44
CA SER A 87 9.87 3.84 -6.61
C SER A 87 8.57 4.65 -6.57
N VAL A 88 8.28 5.21 -5.43
CA VAL A 88 7.19 6.17 -5.30
C VAL A 88 7.82 7.55 -5.28
N ALA A 89 7.39 8.41 -6.19
CA ALA A 89 7.75 9.82 -6.15
C ALA A 89 7.37 10.38 -4.77
N ALA A 90 8.35 10.90 -4.05
CA ALA A 90 8.12 11.45 -2.72
C ALA A 90 7.10 12.60 -2.82
N PRO A 91 6.06 12.65 -1.97
CA PRO A 91 5.04 13.71 -2.01
C PRO A 91 5.58 15.11 -1.69
N THR A 92 6.86 15.23 -1.38
CA THR A 92 7.57 16.48 -1.08
C THR A 92 8.31 17.08 -2.28
N MET A 93 8.26 16.48 -3.46
CA MET A 93 8.80 17.12 -4.66
C MET A 93 7.91 18.32 -5.03
N GLY A 94 8.54 19.48 -5.04
CA GLY A 94 7.94 20.81 -5.09
C GLY A 94 6.84 21.03 -6.11
N GLY A 95 6.17 22.18 -6.02
CA GLY A 95 4.92 22.57 -6.69
C GLY A 95 4.72 22.21 -8.16
N LEU A 96 5.77 21.93 -8.94
CA LEU A 96 5.72 21.49 -10.33
C LEU A 96 5.13 20.07 -10.50
N MET A 97 5.34 19.15 -9.55
CA MET A 97 4.79 17.79 -9.63
C MET A 97 3.26 17.73 -9.42
N LYS A 98 2.65 18.78 -8.89
CA LYS A 98 1.18 18.90 -8.84
C LYS A 98 0.54 19.02 -10.22
N PHE A 99 1.30 19.43 -11.21
CA PHE A 99 0.85 19.58 -12.60
C PHE A 99 1.24 18.40 -13.49
N ALA A 100 1.99 17.42 -12.97
CA ALA A 100 2.32 16.21 -13.70
C ALA A 100 1.05 15.36 -13.89
N LYS A 101 0.58 15.26 -15.12
CA LYS A 101 -0.52 14.36 -15.49
C LYS A 101 -0.04 12.93 -15.26
N LYS A 102 -0.76 12.17 -14.45
CA LYS A 102 -0.47 10.75 -14.21
C LYS A 102 -0.77 9.99 -15.50
N THR A 103 0.26 9.56 -16.21
CA THR A 103 0.12 8.71 -17.39
C THR A 103 -0.15 7.27 -16.95
N GLU A 104 -1.13 6.66 -17.56
CA GLU A 104 -1.42 5.24 -17.40
C GLU A 104 -0.28 4.40 -17.99
N THR A 105 -0.03 3.23 -17.40
CA THR A 105 1.02 2.31 -17.85
C THR A 105 0.40 1.03 -18.38
N CYS A 106 1.01 0.43 -19.39
CA CYS A 106 0.61 -0.87 -19.91
C CYS A 106 0.63 -1.94 -18.81
N MET A 107 -0.43 -2.74 -18.72
CA MET A 107 -0.55 -3.80 -17.72
C MET A 107 0.47 -4.93 -17.93
N GLY A 108 0.93 -5.15 -19.17
CA GLY A 108 1.96 -6.13 -19.52
C GLY A 108 3.37 -5.60 -19.26
N CYS A 109 3.89 -4.77 -20.14
CA CYS A 109 5.29 -4.32 -20.14
C CYS A 109 5.58 -3.12 -19.21
N LYS A 110 4.58 -2.52 -18.59
CA LYS A 110 4.69 -1.36 -17.68
C LYS A 110 5.20 -0.07 -18.32
N LYS A 111 5.32 -0.01 -19.64
CA LYS A 111 5.64 1.23 -20.35
C LYS A 111 4.47 2.23 -20.25
N PRO A 112 4.74 3.54 -20.22
CA PRO A 112 3.67 4.54 -20.25
C PRO A 112 2.89 4.43 -21.53
N LEU A 113 1.56 4.49 -21.43
CA LEU A 113 0.66 4.54 -22.58
C LEU A 113 0.62 5.97 -23.09
N THR A 114 0.92 6.15 -24.39
CA THR A 114 0.98 7.47 -25.04
C THR A 114 0.21 7.46 -26.34
N GLY A 115 -0.36 8.60 -26.73
CA GLY A 115 -1.03 8.76 -28.01
C GLY A 115 -2.33 7.96 -28.14
N LYS A 116 -2.41 7.05 -29.12
CA LYS A 116 -3.60 6.22 -29.37
C LYS A 116 -3.84 5.20 -28.25
N ASP A 117 -2.76 4.68 -27.66
CA ASP A 117 -2.84 3.69 -26.58
C ASP A 117 -3.36 4.29 -25.27
N GLU A 118 -3.21 5.61 -25.04
CA GLU A 118 -3.77 6.30 -23.88
C GLU A 118 -5.30 6.22 -23.82
N LYS A 119 -5.96 6.10 -24.99
CA LYS A 119 -7.41 5.96 -25.09
C LYS A 119 -7.90 4.52 -24.96
N ASN A 120 -7.03 3.55 -25.19
CA ASN A 120 -7.37 2.13 -25.21
C ASN A 120 -7.24 1.44 -23.85
N GLY A 121 -6.68 2.10 -22.86
CA GLY A 121 -6.87 1.80 -21.45
C GLY A 121 -5.90 0.79 -20.81
N ALA A 122 -5.87 -0.49 -21.19
CA ALA A 122 -5.18 -1.52 -20.42
C ALA A 122 -3.77 -1.86 -20.92
N VAL A 123 -3.60 -2.06 -22.23
CA VAL A 123 -2.35 -2.55 -22.85
C VAL A 123 -1.89 -1.71 -24.02
N CYS A 124 -0.59 -1.72 -24.29
CA CYS A 124 -0.02 -1.14 -25.51
C CYS A 124 -0.18 -2.11 -26.69
N GLU A 125 0.03 -1.61 -27.92
CA GLU A 125 -0.12 -2.40 -29.15
C GLU A 125 0.73 -3.68 -29.13
N ASN A 126 1.94 -3.65 -28.57
CA ASN A 126 2.83 -4.81 -28.48
C ASN A 126 2.33 -5.94 -27.55
N ASP A 127 1.50 -5.63 -26.57
CA ASP A 127 0.97 -6.60 -25.61
C ASP A 127 -0.50 -6.97 -25.91
N ARG A 128 -1.03 -6.55 -27.07
CA ARG A 128 -2.43 -6.75 -27.44
C ARG A 128 -2.80 -8.22 -27.61
N ASP A 129 -1.88 -9.01 -28.14
CA ASP A 129 -2.06 -10.47 -28.28
C ASP A 129 -2.20 -11.20 -26.94
N ARG A 130 -1.70 -10.57 -25.87
CA ARG A 130 -1.74 -11.11 -24.49
C ARG A 130 -2.85 -10.51 -23.64
N LEU A 131 -3.76 -9.75 -24.25
CA LEU A 131 -4.84 -9.05 -23.54
C LEU A 131 -5.66 -10.02 -22.67
N GLY A 132 -6.07 -11.16 -23.24
CA GLY A 132 -6.86 -12.17 -22.52
C GLY A 132 -6.12 -12.78 -21.32
N GLU A 133 -4.83 -13.09 -21.49
CA GLU A 133 -3.97 -13.59 -20.38
C GLU A 133 -3.88 -12.57 -19.24
N LEU A 134 -3.62 -11.31 -19.58
CA LEU A 134 -3.49 -10.22 -18.62
C LEU A 134 -4.81 -9.92 -17.91
N TYR A 135 -5.93 -9.98 -18.63
CA TYR A 135 -7.26 -9.87 -18.06
C TYR A 135 -7.52 -10.97 -17.02
N GLN A 136 -7.33 -12.24 -17.40
CA GLN A 136 -7.53 -13.38 -16.49
C GLN A 136 -6.63 -13.30 -15.25
N LYS A 137 -5.39 -12.88 -15.42
CA LYS A 137 -4.46 -12.66 -14.32
C LYS A 137 -4.93 -11.55 -13.37
N THR A 138 -5.46 -10.47 -13.92
CA THR A 138 -5.99 -9.35 -13.14
C THR A 138 -7.27 -9.76 -12.42
N LEU A 139 -8.16 -10.49 -13.09
CA LEU A 139 -9.39 -11.03 -12.52
C LEU A 139 -9.11 -11.97 -11.35
N SER A 140 -8.15 -12.90 -11.51
CA SER A 140 -7.72 -13.79 -10.43
C SER A 140 -7.18 -13.01 -9.23
N LYS A 141 -6.38 -11.96 -9.47
CA LYS A 141 -5.88 -11.08 -8.43
C LYS A 141 -7.01 -10.38 -7.67
N VAL A 142 -8.03 -9.88 -8.38
CA VAL A 142 -9.20 -9.23 -7.75
C VAL A 142 -9.94 -10.25 -6.88
N ALA A 143 -10.21 -11.44 -7.40
CA ALA A 143 -10.89 -12.49 -6.65
C ALA A 143 -10.15 -12.90 -5.35
N GLU A 144 -8.82 -13.01 -5.41
CA GLU A 144 -8.00 -13.27 -4.21
C GLU A 144 -8.12 -12.15 -3.18
N LEU A 145 -8.11 -10.89 -3.62
CA LEU A 145 -8.24 -9.74 -2.73
C LEU A 145 -9.63 -9.64 -2.11
N GLU A 146 -10.68 -9.96 -2.87
CA GLU A 146 -12.05 -10.01 -2.37
C GLU A 146 -12.23 -11.10 -1.29
N VAL A 147 -11.68 -12.29 -1.52
CA VAL A 147 -11.68 -13.36 -0.52
C VAL A 147 -10.95 -12.93 0.75
N ARG A 148 -9.79 -12.25 0.61
CA ARG A 148 -9.05 -11.72 1.74
C ARG A 148 -9.86 -10.67 2.50
N PHE A 149 -10.48 -9.74 1.79
CA PHE A 149 -11.34 -8.72 2.41
C PHE A 149 -12.53 -9.35 3.13
N ALA A 150 -13.23 -10.32 2.50
CA ALA A 150 -14.37 -11.01 3.09
C ALA A 150 -14.00 -11.72 4.40
N ARG A 151 -12.84 -12.36 4.47
CA ARG A 151 -12.34 -13.01 5.71
C ARG A 151 -12.11 -12.00 6.83
N LEU A 152 -11.49 -10.86 6.52
CA LEU A 152 -11.23 -9.79 7.50
C LEU A 152 -12.55 -9.13 7.94
N TRP A 153 -13.47 -8.92 7.00
CA TRP A 153 -14.80 -8.40 7.28
C TRP A 153 -15.56 -9.29 8.24
N THR A 154 -15.62 -10.58 7.95
CA THR A 154 -16.26 -11.59 8.82
C THR A 154 -15.64 -11.62 10.22
N GLN A 155 -14.31 -11.50 10.32
CA GLN A 155 -13.64 -11.44 11.61
C GLN A 155 -14.07 -10.20 12.43
N CYS A 156 -14.21 -9.05 11.77
CA CYS A 156 -14.71 -7.83 12.43
C CYS A 156 -16.18 -7.95 12.83
N GLN A 157 -17.03 -8.58 11.99
CA GLN A 157 -18.43 -8.86 12.33
C GLN A 157 -18.56 -9.76 13.57
N ARG A 158 -17.76 -10.82 13.65
CA ARG A 158 -17.70 -11.68 14.85
C ARG A 158 -17.28 -10.91 16.10
N CYS A 159 -16.27 -10.08 15.99
CA CYS A 159 -15.80 -9.22 17.09
C CYS A 159 -16.90 -8.24 17.56
N GLN A 160 -17.66 -7.70 16.62
CA GLN A 160 -18.80 -6.79 16.88
C GLN A 160 -20.04 -7.51 17.45
N GLY A 161 -20.09 -8.84 17.32
CA GLY A 161 -21.22 -9.66 17.78
C GLY A 161 -22.43 -9.71 16.83
N SER A 162 -22.28 -9.23 15.58
CA SER A 162 -23.32 -9.28 14.57
C SER A 162 -22.77 -9.66 13.21
N MET A 163 -23.30 -10.74 12.63
CA MET A 163 -22.92 -11.19 11.28
C MET A 163 -23.72 -10.53 10.15
N HIS A 164 -24.76 -9.76 10.50
CA HIS A 164 -25.70 -9.19 9.52
C HIS A 164 -25.54 -7.67 9.36
N ASN A 165 -24.91 -7.01 10.32
CA ASN A 165 -24.74 -5.56 10.30
C ASN A 165 -23.41 -5.17 9.65
N GLU A 166 -23.36 -3.95 9.13
CA GLU A 166 -22.12 -3.36 8.67
C GLU A 166 -21.11 -3.23 9.80
N VAL A 167 -19.83 -3.31 9.44
CA VAL A 167 -18.73 -3.16 10.39
C VAL A 167 -18.47 -1.68 10.60
N ILE A 168 -18.88 -1.17 11.75
CA ILE A 168 -18.72 0.25 12.16
C ILE A 168 -17.48 0.48 13.04
N CYS A 169 -16.74 -0.58 13.38
CA CYS A 169 -15.55 -0.50 14.23
C CYS A 169 -14.47 0.41 13.63
N SER A 170 -14.01 1.39 14.42
CA SER A 170 -12.95 2.35 14.09
C SER A 170 -11.75 2.27 15.06
N SER A 171 -11.56 1.14 15.76
CA SER A 171 -10.50 0.94 16.75
C SER A 171 -9.12 1.02 16.12
N ARG A 172 -8.38 2.08 16.44
CA ARG A 172 -7.01 2.32 15.94
C ARG A 172 -5.94 1.46 16.61
N ASP A 173 -6.28 0.79 17.71
CA ASP A 173 -5.36 -0.12 18.42
C ASP A 173 -5.45 -1.57 17.91
N CYS A 174 -6.40 -1.84 17.00
CA CYS A 174 -6.65 -3.17 16.47
C CYS A 174 -5.92 -3.41 15.14
N PRO A 175 -5.03 -4.41 15.03
CA PRO A 175 -4.34 -4.72 13.78
C PRO A 175 -5.30 -5.17 12.67
N ILE A 176 -6.40 -5.87 13.02
CA ILE A 176 -7.42 -6.32 12.06
C ILE A 176 -8.12 -5.12 11.41
N PHE A 177 -8.34 -4.02 12.14
CA PHE A 177 -8.88 -2.80 11.58
C PHE A 177 -8.04 -2.30 10.40
N TYR A 178 -6.72 -2.17 10.60
CA TYR A 178 -5.81 -1.70 9.53
C TYR A 178 -5.72 -2.70 8.37
N MET A 179 -5.68 -4.01 8.67
CA MET A 179 -5.69 -5.05 7.64
C MET A 179 -6.95 -4.99 6.78
N ARG A 180 -8.12 -4.77 7.40
CA ARG A 180 -9.40 -4.61 6.70
C ARG A 180 -9.42 -3.36 5.84
N MET A 181 -8.96 -2.20 6.38
CA MET A 181 -8.86 -0.95 5.62
C MET A 181 -7.94 -1.11 4.41
N LYS A 182 -6.79 -1.75 4.60
CA LYS A 182 -5.85 -2.03 3.50
C LYS A 182 -6.45 -2.96 2.46
N ALA A 183 -7.08 -4.07 2.88
CA ALA A 183 -7.71 -5.01 1.96
C ALA A 183 -8.85 -4.35 1.16
N LYS A 184 -9.67 -3.50 1.80
CA LYS A 184 -10.69 -2.71 1.11
C LYS A 184 -10.08 -1.84 0.01
N LYS A 185 -9.01 -1.13 0.35
CA LYS A 185 -8.31 -0.26 -0.61
C LYS A 185 -7.70 -1.06 -1.76
N ASP A 186 -7.11 -2.22 -1.47
CA ASP A 186 -6.51 -3.09 -2.49
C ASP A 186 -7.57 -3.64 -3.47
N VAL A 187 -8.77 -3.99 -2.98
CA VAL A 187 -9.91 -4.40 -3.82
C VAL A 187 -10.36 -3.24 -4.72
N GLU A 188 -10.56 -2.05 -4.15
CA GLU A 188 -10.95 -0.86 -4.91
C GLU A 188 -9.94 -0.51 -6.01
N ASP A 189 -8.64 -0.53 -5.70
CA ASP A 189 -7.59 -0.18 -6.65
C ASP A 189 -7.43 -1.25 -7.75
N SER A 190 -7.55 -2.54 -7.39
CA SER A 190 -7.51 -3.63 -8.37
C SER A 190 -8.77 -3.68 -9.23
N GLY A 191 -9.94 -3.30 -8.69
CA GLY A 191 -11.16 -3.13 -9.48
C GLY A 191 -11.01 -2.04 -10.54
N LYS A 192 -10.36 -0.92 -10.21
CA LYS A 192 -10.04 0.13 -11.20
C LYS A 192 -9.07 -0.38 -12.28
N GLU A 193 -8.10 -1.23 -11.91
CA GLU A 193 -7.22 -1.89 -12.89
C GLU A 193 -8.02 -2.78 -13.85
N LEU A 194 -9.04 -3.50 -13.35
CA LEU A 194 -9.89 -4.38 -14.16
C LEU A 194 -10.77 -3.59 -15.15
N VAL A 195 -11.38 -2.49 -14.69
CA VAL A 195 -12.21 -1.61 -15.54
C VAL A 195 -11.45 -1.06 -16.75
N ARG A 196 -10.12 -0.96 -16.68
CA ARG A 196 -9.29 -0.51 -17.80
C ARG A 196 -9.39 -1.45 -19.02
N PHE A 197 -9.66 -2.73 -18.81
CA PHE A 197 -9.85 -3.70 -19.89
C PHE A 197 -11.18 -3.53 -20.61
N ASP A 198 -12.21 -2.99 -19.96
CA ASP A 198 -13.52 -2.76 -20.58
C ASP A 198 -13.45 -1.71 -21.69
N ASN A 199 -12.50 -0.77 -21.59
CA ASN A 199 -12.30 0.28 -22.59
C ASN A 199 -11.57 -0.21 -23.84
N ASP A 200 -10.93 -1.37 -23.80
CA ASP A 200 -10.16 -1.91 -24.95
C ASP A 200 -11.06 -2.52 -26.04
N GLY A 201 -12.40 -2.56 -25.83
CA GLY A 201 -13.37 -3.04 -26.83
C GLY A 201 -13.17 -4.49 -27.28
N ALA A 202 -12.34 -5.24 -26.58
CA ALA A 202 -11.86 -6.57 -26.97
C ALA A 202 -12.48 -7.72 -26.17
N LEU A 203 -13.43 -7.41 -25.33
CA LEU A 203 -14.03 -8.41 -24.45
C LEU A 203 -15.29 -8.99 -25.07
N TRP A 204 -15.38 -9.43 -26.26
CA TRP A 204 -16.53 -10.20 -26.83
C TRP A 204 -16.94 -9.75 -28.24
#